data_f4d2ce6cd105e6cf3fa9e25715e5377f
#
_entry.id   f4d2ce6cd105e6cf3fa9e25715e5377f
#
_cell.length_a   1.000
_cell.length_b   1.000
_cell.length_c   1.000
_cell.angle_alpha   90.00
_cell.angle_beta   90.00
_cell.angle_gamma   90.00
#
_symmetry.space_group_name_H-M   'P 1'
#
loop_
_entity.id
_entity.type
_entity.pdbx_description
1 polymer ?
#
loop_
_entity_poly.entity_id
_entity_poly.type
_entity_poly.pdbx_seq_one_letter_code
_entity_poly.pdbx_strand_id
1 'polypeptide(L)' 'MTLAIIYSNFGQESDRAIALMESLDHKFVVYHLGREFTEKQFEEEFGVGAEYPQIAIGVEHIGGLKETLQHFQANDVL' A
#
# COMPACT_ATOMS: atom_id res chain seq x y z
N MET A 1 5.00 12.43 -11.95
CA MET A 1 5.33 11.70 -10.73
C MET A 1 4.15 10.85 -10.31
N THR A 2 4.45 9.67 -9.84
CA THR A 2 3.43 8.66 -9.56
C THR A 2 3.09 8.67 -8.07
N LEU A 3 1.80 8.73 -7.76
CA LEU A 3 1.31 8.73 -6.39
C LEU A 3 1.11 7.29 -5.91
N ALA A 4 1.63 6.97 -4.74
CA ALA A 4 1.37 5.68 -4.09
C ALA A 4 0.13 5.80 -3.20
N ILE A 5 -0.67 4.73 -3.16
CA ILE A 5 -1.83 4.65 -2.29
C ILE A 5 -1.65 3.42 -1.41
N ILE A 6 -1.77 3.62 -0.10
CA ILE A 6 -1.61 2.54 0.89
C ILE A 6 -2.95 2.34 1.57
N TYR A 7 -3.49 1.12 1.46
CA TYR A 7 -4.70 0.72 2.19
C TYR A 7 -4.26 0.08 3.50
N SER A 8 -4.53 0.75 4.61
CA SER A 8 -4.00 0.44 5.94
C SER A 8 -5.10 -0.04 6.87
N ASN A 9 -4.76 -0.99 7.73
CA ASN A 9 -5.64 -1.42 8.84
C ASN A 9 -5.10 -0.98 10.20
N PHE A 10 -4.22 0.02 10.23
CA PHE A 10 -3.50 0.49 11.41
C PHE A 10 -2.55 -0.56 12.00
N GLY A 11 -2.28 -1.63 11.27
CA GLY A 11 -1.38 -2.68 11.73
C GLY A 11 0.09 -2.32 11.53
N GLN A 12 0.96 -3.17 12.08
CA GLN A 12 2.41 -2.94 12.07
C GLN A 12 2.98 -2.93 10.65
N GLU A 13 2.53 -3.84 9.78
CA GLU A 13 3.03 -3.87 8.40
C GLU A 13 2.56 -2.67 7.60
N SER A 14 1.34 -2.18 7.88
CA SER A 14 0.87 -0.95 7.26
C SER A 14 1.75 0.22 7.65
N ASP A 15 2.13 0.31 8.92
CA ASP A 15 3.04 1.35 9.41
C ASP A 15 4.41 1.24 8.73
N ARG A 16 4.89 0.04 8.50
CA ARG A 16 6.17 -0.18 7.79
C ARG A 16 6.10 0.29 6.35
N ALA A 17 4.97 0.08 5.68
CA ALA A 17 4.78 0.55 4.32
C ALA A 17 4.79 2.08 4.27
N ILE A 18 4.15 2.73 5.22
CA ILE A 18 4.16 4.19 5.34
C ILE A 18 5.59 4.69 5.55
N ALA A 19 6.31 4.07 6.49
CA ALA A 19 7.70 4.44 6.77
C ALA A 19 8.59 4.26 5.55
N LEU A 20 8.36 3.22 4.76
CA LEU A 20 9.11 2.98 3.53
C LEU A 20 8.92 4.14 2.55
N MET A 21 7.68 4.55 2.32
CA MET A 21 7.41 5.66 1.41
C MET A 21 8.03 6.96 1.89
N GLU A 22 7.97 7.20 3.21
CA GLU A 22 8.59 8.39 3.81
C GLU A 22 10.11 8.36 3.63
N SER A 23 10.74 7.20 3.85
CA SER A 23 12.19 7.08 3.73
C SER A 23 12.68 7.27 2.29
N LEU A 24 11.85 6.93 1.33
CA LEU A 24 12.17 7.11 -0.10
C LEU A 24 11.75 8.49 -0.63
N ASP A 25 11.18 9.32 0.22
CA ASP A 25 10.63 10.61 -0.17
C ASP A 25 9.64 10.48 -1.33
N HIS A 26 8.90 9.38 -1.35
CA HIS A 26 7.91 9.08 -2.37
C HIS A 26 6.56 9.67 -1.97
N LYS A 27 5.89 10.34 -2.89
CA LYS A 27 4.55 10.88 -2.62
C LYS A 27 3.56 9.74 -2.42
N PHE A 28 2.77 9.84 -1.38
CA PHE A 28 1.78 8.80 -1.06
C PHE A 28 0.59 9.37 -0.31
N VAL A 29 -0.52 8.64 -0.35
CA VAL A 29 -1.66 8.86 0.52
C VAL A 29 -1.99 7.56 1.22
N VAL A 30 -2.56 7.64 2.42
CA VAL A 30 -2.95 6.48 3.20
C VAL A 30 -4.45 6.51 3.39
N TYR A 31 -5.10 5.41 3.05
CA TYR A 31 -6.51 5.18 3.35
C TYR A 31 -6.58 4.17 4.47
N HIS A 32 -7.27 4.53 5.56
CA HIS A 32 -7.39 3.68 6.74
C HIS A 32 -8.74 2.98 6.78
N LEU A 33 -8.70 1.69 7.12
CA LEU A 33 -9.89 0.89 7.35
C LEU A 33 -10.78 1.56 8.41
N GLY A 34 -12.05 1.69 8.11
CA GLY A 34 -13.00 2.34 9.01
C GLY A 34 -13.06 3.85 8.89
N ARG A 35 -12.18 4.43 8.10
CA ARG A 35 -12.16 5.88 7.86
C ARG A 35 -12.46 6.18 6.38
N GLU A 36 -11.54 5.86 5.48
CA GLU A 36 -11.69 6.13 4.05
C GLU A 36 -12.35 4.98 3.31
N PHE A 37 -12.34 3.78 3.88
CA PHE A 37 -12.97 2.62 3.24
C PHE A 37 -13.46 1.64 4.31
N THR A 38 -14.36 0.72 3.90
CA THR A 38 -14.86 -0.35 4.77
C THR A 38 -14.19 -1.66 4.40
N GLU A 39 -14.26 -2.65 5.32
CA GLU A 39 -13.75 -3.98 5.03
C GLU A 39 -14.42 -4.60 3.80
N LYS A 40 -15.72 -4.37 3.64
CA LYS A 40 -16.44 -4.88 2.48
C LYS A 40 -15.92 -4.28 1.18
N GLN A 41 -15.67 -2.97 1.16
CA GLN A 41 -15.09 -2.31 0.00
C GLN A 41 -13.70 -2.84 -0.31
N PHE A 42 -12.90 -3.09 0.72
CA PHE A 42 -11.58 -3.67 0.56
C PHE A 42 -11.65 -5.07 -0.04
N GLU A 43 -12.56 -5.90 0.45
CA GLU A 43 -12.75 -7.26 -0.08
C GLU A 43 -13.22 -7.25 -1.52
N GLU A 44 -14.10 -6.33 -1.88
CA GLU A 44 -14.56 -6.18 -3.25
C GLU A 44 -13.44 -5.78 -4.21
N GLU A 45 -12.51 -4.97 -3.73
CA GLU A 45 -11.38 -4.50 -4.55
C GLU A 45 -10.26 -5.53 -4.63
N PHE A 46 -9.89 -6.14 -3.52
CA PHE A 46 -8.68 -6.97 -3.41
C PHE A 46 -8.96 -8.44 -3.17
N GLY A 47 -10.21 -8.82 -2.88
CA GLY A 47 -10.59 -10.20 -2.62
C GLY A 47 -10.76 -10.49 -1.14
N VAL A 48 -11.63 -11.48 -0.86
CA VAL A 48 -11.84 -11.95 0.51
C VAL A 48 -10.56 -12.60 1.01
N GLY A 49 -10.14 -12.21 2.21
CA GLY A 49 -8.92 -12.75 2.80
C GLY A 49 -7.65 -12.04 2.36
N ALA A 50 -7.76 -10.96 1.57
CA ALA A 50 -6.59 -10.18 1.19
C ALA A 50 -5.93 -9.56 2.41
N GLU A 51 -4.61 -9.54 2.41
CA GLU A 51 -3.83 -9.04 3.54
C GLU A 51 -3.62 -7.54 3.47
N TYR A 52 -3.30 -6.95 4.61
CA TYR A 52 -2.89 -5.55 4.71
C TYR A 52 -1.39 -5.47 4.89
N PRO A 53 -0.75 -4.41 4.41
CA PRO A 53 -1.33 -3.37 3.58
C PRO A 53 -1.52 -3.82 2.14
N GLN A 54 -2.36 -3.10 1.38
CA GLN A 54 -2.39 -3.23 -0.08
C GLN A 54 -1.91 -1.91 -0.65
N ILE A 55 -1.01 -1.97 -1.61
CA ILE A 55 -0.32 -0.79 -2.13
C ILE A 55 -0.50 -0.73 -3.64
N ALA A 56 -0.87 0.46 -4.12
CA ALA A 56 -0.94 0.75 -5.54
C ALA A 56 -0.01 1.93 -5.84
N ILE A 57 0.63 1.91 -7.00
CA ILE A 57 1.47 3.01 -7.44
C ILE A 57 0.93 3.46 -8.80
N GLY A 58 0.41 4.68 -8.83
CA GLY A 58 -0.31 5.16 -9.99
C GLY A 58 -1.57 4.33 -10.21
N VAL A 59 -1.70 3.73 -11.39
CA VAL A 59 -2.84 2.88 -11.73
C VAL A 59 -2.53 1.40 -11.55
N GLU A 60 -1.32 1.08 -11.09
CA GLU A 60 -0.87 -0.31 -10.96
C GLU A 60 -1.01 -0.79 -9.51
N HIS A 61 -1.75 -1.88 -9.32
CA HIS A 61 -1.83 -2.55 -8.03
C HIS A 61 -0.57 -3.40 -7.84
N ILE A 62 0.22 -3.08 -6.81
CA ILE A 62 1.49 -3.77 -6.57
C ILE A 62 1.30 -4.98 -5.66
N GLY A 63 0.52 -4.83 -4.60
CA GLY A 63 0.31 -5.88 -3.60
C GLY A 63 0.64 -5.40 -2.21
N GLY A 64 1.23 -6.27 -1.41
CA GLY A 64 1.59 -5.96 -0.03
C GLY A 64 2.98 -5.33 0.08
N LEU A 65 3.49 -5.29 1.30
CA LEU A 65 4.80 -4.70 1.58
C LEU A 65 5.92 -5.43 0.85
N LYS A 66 5.90 -6.76 0.87
CA LYS A 66 6.94 -7.56 0.21
C LYS A 66 6.98 -7.29 -1.29
N GLU A 67 5.81 -7.30 -1.93
CA GLU A 67 5.71 -7.04 -3.36
C GLU A 67 6.16 -5.63 -3.72
N THR A 68 5.88 -4.67 -2.85
CA THR A 68 6.31 -3.29 -3.04
C THR A 68 7.83 -3.16 -2.95
N LEU A 69 8.44 -3.84 -1.99
CA LEU A 69 9.91 -3.86 -1.88
C LEU A 69 10.54 -4.47 -3.13
N GLN A 70 9.99 -5.57 -3.63
CA GLN A 70 10.45 -6.21 -4.86
C GLN A 70 10.30 -5.28 -6.06
N HIS A 71 9.19 -4.57 -6.14
CA HIS A 71 8.93 -3.61 -7.20
C HIS A 71 9.98 -2.50 -7.21
N PHE A 72 10.29 -1.94 -6.05
CA PHE A 72 11.30 -0.88 -5.95
C PHE A 72 12.70 -1.38 -6.25
N GLN A 73 13.03 -2.60 -5.85
CA GLN A 73 14.32 -3.20 -6.20
C GLN A 73 14.46 -3.41 -7.70
N ALA A 74 13.41 -3.90 -8.35
CA ALA A 74 13.42 -4.14 -9.79
C ALA A 74 13.53 -2.85 -10.59
N ASN A 75 13.11 -1.73 -10.02
CA ASN A 75 13.14 -0.42 -10.68
C ASN A 75 14.27 0.47 -10.17
N ASP A 76 15.24 -0.10 -9.48
CA ASP A 76 16.43 0.59 -8.99
C ASP A 76 16.14 1.76 -8.05
N VAL A 77 15.04 1.67 -7.29
CA VAL A 77 14.70 2.68 -6.28
C VAL A 77 15.41 2.39 -4.97
N LEU A 78 15.64 1.12 -4.68
CA LEU A 78 16.34 0.67 -3.47
C LEU A 78 17.76 0.22 -3.80
#